data_14cdf5204a66a47a2a12a46dc30046e7
#
_entry.id   14cdf5204a66a47a2a12a46dc30046e7
#
_cell.length_a   1.000
_cell.length_b   1.000
_cell.length_c   1.000
_cell.angle_alpha   90.00
_cell.angle_beta   90.00
_cell.angle_gamma   90.00
#
_symmetry.space_group_name_H-M   'P 1'
#
loop_
_entity.id
_entity.type
_entity.pdbx_description
1 polymer ?
#
loop_
_entity_poly.entity_id
_entity_poly.type
_entity_poly.pdbx_seq_one_letter_code
_entity_poly.pdbx_strand_id
1 'polypeptide(L)'
;MSTTPTKLNIMNAALRKVGSYFLDADDTTSTTYQIVNQAYLDAILEIFSENVFSYNTRRIELSAVNANPITNRPYKNYFNLPSIAEGTFVFFNFLVRLEHPTHFYKVTDYEIEGTVLYCNEDSLNVYYTFVPDLEEDAESIPAYLNRLIVLHIAQAISIELSGSENRHEILHVQYEKALRRAKVVEARQGPAQTLISDDTSRILGSHYSYGTIQ
;
A
#
# COMPACT_ATOMS: atom_id res chain seq x y z
N MET A 1 23.48 17.08 -7.57
CA MET A 1 23.26 16.82 -6.14
C MET A 1 21.85 16.26 -6.04
N SER A 2 21.70 14.98 -5.75
CA SER A 2 20.40 14.35 -5.48
C SER A 2 20.04 14.75 -4.04
N THR A 3 19.15 15.71 -3.87
CA THR A 3 18.60 16.03 -2.55
C THR A 3 17.63 14.91 -2.20
N THR A 4 17.93 14.21 -1.15
CA THR A 4 17.06 13.21 -0.55
C THR A 4 15.67 13.82 -0.28
N PRO A 5 14.57 13.18 -0.68
CA PRO A 5 13.26 13.74 -0.45
C PRO A 5 12.93 13.72 1.04
N THR A 6 12.96 14.88 1.67
CA THR A 6 12.43 15.07 3.02
C THR A 6 10.95 15.47 2.94
N LYS A 7 10.18 15.31 4.01
CA LYS A 7 8.79 15.77 4.11
C LYS A 7 8.64 17.21 3.60
N LEU A 8 9.50 18.11 4.07
CA LEU A 8 9.50 19.51 3.66
C LEU A 8 9.74 19.68 2.15
N ASN A 9 10.65 18.90 1.56
CA ASN A 9 10.92 18.95 0.13
C ASN A 9 9.72 18.48 -0.70
N ILE A 10 9.00 17.47 -0.23
CA ILE A 10 7.77 16.98 -0.86
C ILE A 10 6.67 18.05 -0.80
N MET A 11 6.45 18.64 0.38
CA MET A 11 5.49 19.72 0.59
C MET A 11 5.81 20.94 -0.29
N ASN A 12 7.06 21.38 -0.34
CA ASN A 12 7.50 22.48 -1.17
C ASN A 12 7.40 22.17 -2.67
N ALA A 13 7.62 20.92 -3.08
CA ALA A 13 7.39 20.50 -4.45
C ALA A 13 5.91 20.59 -4.85
N ALA A 14 5.00 20.27 -3.95
CA ALA A 14 3.56 20.42 -4.16
C ALA A 14 3.15 21.89 -4.23
N LEU A 15 3.64 22.74 -3.31
CA LEU A 15 3.41 24.20 -3.34
C LEU A 15 3.87 24.83 -4.64
N ARG A 16 5.02 24.42 -5.17
CA ARG A 16 5.50 24.86 -6.49
C ARG A 16 4.52 24.54 -7.61
N LYS A 17 3.83 23.39 -7.54
CA LYS A 17 2.85 22.99 -8.55
C LYS A 17 1.62 23.88 -8.55
N VAL A 18 1.22 24.37 -7.38
CA VAL A 18 0.09 25.29 -7.24
C VAL A 18 0.49 26.76 -7.39
N GLY A 19 1.79 27.08 -7.48
CA GLY A 19 2.29 28.43 -7.63
C GLY A 19 2.26 29.23 -6.32
N SER A 20 2.31 28.54 -5.18
CA SER A 20 2.36 29.16 -3.86
C SER A 20 3.79 29.37 -3.37
N TYR A 21 3.95 30.10 -2.26
CA TYR A 21 5.22 30.34 -1.60
C TYR A 21 5.75 29.07 -0.93
N PHE A 22 7.08 28.97 -0.81
CA PHE A 22 7.73 27.85 -0.12
C PHE A 22 7.61 28.02 1.39
N LEU A 23 7.59 26.88 2.06
CA LEU A 23 7.71 26.78 3.51
C LEU A 23 9.20 26.74 3.89
N ASP A 24 9.56 27.50 4.92
CA ASP A 24 10.85 27.38 5.58
C ASP A 24 10.82 26.24 6.60
N ALA A 25 12.01 25.73 6.97
CA ALA A 25 12.13 24.61 7.89
C ALA A 25 11.53 24.88 9.27
N ASP A 26 11.56 26.14 9.70
CA ASP A 26 11.07 26.58 11.02
C ASP A 26 9.59 27.04 10.99
N ASP A 27 8.97 27.09 9.82
CA ASP A 27 7.60 27.56 9.67
C ASP A 27 6.59 26.45 9.90
N THR A 28 6.42 26.03 11.13
CA THR A 28 5.47 24.98 11.55
C THR A 28 4.10 25.53 11.99
N THR A 29 3.97 26.85 12.10
CA THR A 29 2.78 27.52 12.69
C THR A 29 1.91 28.22 11.66
N SER A 30 2.39 28.46 10.43
CA SER A 30 1.61 29.15 9.41
C SER A 30 0.39 28.33 8.96
N THR A 31 -0.67 29.02 8.56
CA THR A 31 -1.87 28.39 7.99
C THR A 31 -1.51 27.55 6.77
N THR A 32 -0.60 28.05 5.91
CA THR A 32 -0.13 27.29 4.74
C THR A 32 0.54 25.99 5.13
N TYR A 33 1.39 25.99 6.18
CA TYR A 33 1.98 24.77 6.68
C TYR A 33 0.92 23.76 7.16
N GLN A 34 -0.05 24.24 7.95
CA GLN A 34 -1.12 23.36 8.47
C GLN A 34 -1.92 22.70 7.35
N ILE A 35 -2.33 23.47 6.33
CA ILE A 35 -3.06 22.96 5.16
C ILE A 35 -2.22 21.91 4.41
N VAL A 36 -0.97 22.22 4.08
CA VAL A 36 -0.12 21.34 3.31
C VAL A 36 0.29 20.10 4.10
N ASN A 37 0.52 20.24 5.42
CA ASN A 37 0.84 19.12 6.29
C ASN A 37 -0.34 18.14 6.41
N GLN A 38 -1.57 18.66 6.55
CA GLN A 38 -2.75 17.80 6.56
C GLN A 38 -2.90 17.07 5.21
N ALA A 39 -2.81 17.80 4.09
CA ALA A 39 -2.87 17.21 2.76
C ALA A 39 -1.75 16.17 2.52
N TYR A 40 -0.58 16.34 3.14
CA TYR A 40 0.52 15.37 3.09
C TYR A 40 0.15 14.07 3.82
N LEU A 41 -0.38 14.16 5.04
CA LEU A 41 -0.79 13.00 5.82
C LEU A 41 -1.91 12.23 5.12
N ASP A 42 -2.92 12.95 4.61
CA ASP A 42 -4.04 12.36 3.88
C ASP A 42 -3.57 11.67 2.59
N ALA A 43 -2.66 12.30 1.84
CA ALA A 43 -2.08 11.73 0.62
C ALA A 43 -1.32 10.43 0.88
N ILE A 44 -0.53 10.36 1.96
CA ILE A 44 0.18 9.15 2.34
C ILE A 44 -0.79 8.04 2.68
N LEU A 45 -1.77 8.34 3.53
CA LEU A 45 -2.78 7.38 3.93
C LEU A 45 -3.56 6.85 2.70
N GLU A 46 -4.08 7.72 1.84
CA GLU A 46 -4.89 7.35 0.69
C GLU A 46 -4.10 6.55 -0.36
N ILE A 47 -2.91 7.03 -0.77
CA ILE A 47 -2.09 6.36 -1.78
C ILE A 47 -1.69 4.96 -1.35
N PHE A 48 -1.24 4.78 -0.10
CA PHE A 48 -0.74 3.50 0.38
C PHE A 48 -1.83 2.60 0.96
N SER A 49 -3.01 3.12 1.28
CA SER A 49 -4.16 2.29 1.65
C SER A 49 -4.90 1.71 0.44
N GLU A 50 -4.94 2.42 -0.66
CA GLU A 50 -5.69 2.00 -1.84
C GLU A 50 -4.84 1.20 -2.86
N ASN A 51 -3.52 1.27 -2.75
CA ASN A 51 -2.63 0.66 -3.74
C ASN A 51 -1.59 -0.26 -3.10
N VAL A 52 -1.33 -1.36 -3.80
CA VAL A 52 -0.27 -2.31 -3.46
C VAL A 52 0.96 -1.97 -4.29
N PHE A 53 2.01 -1.49 -3.63
CA PHE A 53 3.32 -1.27 -4.22
C PHE A 53 4.35 -2.17 -3.54
N SER A 54 5.43 -2.53 -4.22
CA SER A 54 6.54 -3.30 -3.62
C SER A 54 7.15 -2.55 -2.42
N TYR A 55 7.15 -1.23 -2.49
CA TYR A 55 7.64 -0.34 -1.42
C TYR A 55 6.84 -0.50 -0.12
N ASN A 56 5.51 -0.60 -0.18
CA ASN A 56 4.66 -0.75 1.00
C ASN A 56 4.19 -2.18 1.25
N THR A 57 4.86 -3.17 0.66
CA THR A 57 4.58 -4.59 0.90
C THR A 57 5.67 -5.19 1.79
N ARG A 58 5.25 -5.92 2.81
CA ARG A 58 6.15 -6.67 3.71
C ARG A 58 5.72 -8.12 3.75
N ARG A 59 6.70 -8.97 4.05
CA ARG A 59 6.49 -10.38 4.35
C ARG A 59 6.90 -10.65 5.80
N ILE A 60 6.07 -11.36 6.52
CA ILE A 60 6.37 -11.87 7.84
C ILE A 60 6.03 -13.35 7.90
N GLU A 61 6.86 -14.12 8.59
CA GLU A 61 6.57 -15.50 8.93
C GLU A 61 5.94 -15.53 10.31
N LEU A 62 4.76 -16.12 10.41
CA LEU A 62 4.04 -16.30 11.66
C LEU A 62 3.94 -17.77 12.00
N SER A 63 4.18 -18.09 13.26
CA SER A 63 3.90 -19.41 13.84
C SER A 63 2.56 -19.39 14.55
N ALA A 64 1.85 -20.51 14.49
CA ALA A 64 0.58 -20.67 15.18
C ALA A 64 0.75 -20.46 16.69
N VAL A 65 -0.18 -19.72 17.27
CA VAL A 65 -0.27 -19.63 18.73
C VAL A 65 -1.05 -20.84 19.20
N ASN A 66 -0.34 -21.82 19.75
CA ASN A 66 -0.94 -23.03 20.34
C ASN A 66 -1.64 -22.67 21.64
N ALA A 67 -2.84 -22.16 21.55
CA ALA A 67 -3.74 -22.05 22.68
C ALA A 67 -4.87 -23.05 22.50
N ASN A 68 -5.41 -23.55 23.62
CA ASN A 68 -6.52 -24.49 23.73
C ASN A 68 -7.52 -24.37 22.57
N PRO A 69 -8.15 -25.48 22.15
CA PRO A 69 -9.02 -25.50 20.99
C PRO A 69 -9.98 -24.31 21.02
N ILE A 70 -9.92 -23.50 19.96
CA ILE A 70 -10.75 -22.31 19.81
C ILE A 70 -12.18 -22.81 19.79
N THR A 71 -12.85 -22.67 20.92
CA THR A 71 -14.25 -23.11 21.08
C THR A 71 -15.11 -22.37 20.08
N ASN A 72 -15.81 -23.11 19.22
CA ASN A 72 -16.78 -22.67 18.21
C ASN A 72 -16.25 -22.20 16.85
N ARG A 73 -14.99 -22.54 16.45
CA ARG A 73 -14.51 -22.25 15.10
C ARG A 73 -14.01 -23.50 14.39
N PRO A 74 -14.13 -23.58 13.05
CA PRO A 74 -13.69 -24.74 12.28
C PRO A 74 -12.15 -24.83 12.13
N TYR A 75 -11.40 -23.82 12.58
CA TYR A 75 -9.96 -23.72 12.44
C TYR A 75 -9.22 -24.24 13.66
N LYS A 76 -8.07 -24.89 13.44
CA LYS A 76 -7.22 -25.45 14.51
C LYS A 76 -6.32 -24.41 15.17
N ASN A 77 -5.85 -23.45 14.39
CA ASN A 77 -4.82 -22.53 14.78
C ASN A 77 -5.25 -21.07 14.60
N TYR A 78 -4.63 -20.18 15.37
CA TYR A 78 -4.75 -18.74 15.16
C TYR A 78 -3.38 -18.08 15.18
N PHE A 79 -3.31 -16.91 14.55
CA PHE A 79 -2.11 -16.10 14.37
C PHE A 79 -2.43 -14.67 14.74
N ASN A 80 -1.55 -14.03 15.50
CA ASN A 80 -1.63 -12.60 15.71
C ASN A 80 -1.00 -11.90 14.51
N LEU A 81 -1.80 -11.17 13.75
CA LEU A 81 -1.30 -10.31 12.68
C LEU A 81 -0.44 -9.18 13.30
N PRO A 82 0.56 -8.67 12.56
CA PRO A 82 1.38 -7.57 13.05
C PRO A 82 0.46 -6.42 13.43
N SER A 83 0.34 -6.17 14.73
CA SER A 83 -0.34 -4.99 15.24
C SER A 83 0.61 -3.79 15.16
N ILE A 84 0.04 -2.60 15.16
CA ILE A 84 0.75 -1.33 15.27
C ILE A 84 1.72 -1.43 16.44
N ALA A 85 3.03 -1.51 16.16
CA ALA A 85 4.02 -1.26 17.21
C ALA A 85 3.86 0.21 17.64
N GLU A 86 3.75 0.44 18.95
CA GLU A 86 3.67 1.80 19.49
C GLU A 86 4.81 2.65 18.91
N GLY A 87 4.46 3.71 18.18
CA GLY A 87 5.41 4.65 17.57
C GLY A 87 5.66 4.51 16.08
N THR A 88 5.29 3.43 15.45
CA THR A 88 5.32 3.30 13.98
C THR A 88 3.89 3.18 13.46
N PHE A 89 3.45 4.08 12.57
CA PHE A 89 2.14 4.01 11.91
C PHE A 89 2.11 2.90 10.85
N VAL A 90 2.41 1.67 11.27
CA VAL A 90 2.23 0.49 10.42
C VAL A 90 0.77 0.09 10.55
N PHE A 91 -0.12 0.76 9.80
CA PHE A 91 -1.45 0.20 9.61
C PHE A 91 -1.29 -1.05 8.76
N PHE A 92 -1.55 -2.22 9.36
CA PHE A 92 -1.90 -3.40 8.59
C PHE A 92 -3.17 -3.05 7.82
N ASN A 93 -2.99 -2.72 6.57
CA ASN A 93 -4.08 -2.20 5.79
C ASN A 93 -4.77 -3.29 4.99
N PHE A 94 -3.98 -4.18 4.42
CA PHE A 94 -4.52 -5.17 3.52
C PHE A 94 -3.65 -6.43 3.48
N LEU A 95 -4.30 -7.58 3.63
CA LEU A 95 -3.69 -8.87 3.38
C LEU A 95 -3.57 -9.08 1.87
N VAL A 96 -2.35 -9.15 1.36
CA VAL A 96 -2.09 -9.40 -0.06
C VAL A 96 -2.23 -10.87 -0.39
N ARG A 97 -1.59 -11.75 0.40
CA ARG A 97 -1.68 -13.20 0.25
C ARG A 97 -1.13 -13.93 1.46
N LEU A 98 -1.55 -15.19 1.59
CA LEU A 98 -1.02 -16.15 2.54
C LEU A 98 -0.37 -17.30 1.78
N GLU A 99 0.78 -17.75 2.25
CA GLU A 99 1.50 -18.90 1.68
C GLU A 99 2.01 -19.80 2.79
N HIS A 100 1.98 -21.11 2.56
CA HIS A 100 2.67 -22.04 3.44
C HIS A 100 4.20 -21.87 3.28
N PRO A 101 4.99 -21.69 4.37
CA PRO A 101 6.39 -21.31 4.27
C PRO A 101 7.28 -22.34 3.60
N THR A 102 6.99 -23.62 3.74
CA THR A 102 7.81 -24.72 3.21
C THR A 102 7.32 -25.23 1.86
N HIS A 103 6.01 -25.23 1.63
CA HIS A 103 5.41 -25.84 0.44
C HIS A 103 4.99 -24.81 -0.61
N PHE A 104 5.04 -23.51 -0.28
CA PHE A 104 4.79 -22.37 -1.17
C PHE A 104 3.41 -22.37 -1.85
N TYR A 105 2.43 -23.13 -1.32
CA TYR A 105 1.07 -23.04 -1.81
C TYR A 105 0.32 -21.89 -1.15
N LYS A 106 -0.62 -21.31 -1.90
CA LYS A 106 -1.48 -20.23 -1.41
C LYS A 106 -2.53 -20.80 -0.44
N VAL A 107 -2.59 -20.25 0.76
CA VAL A 107 -3.63 -20.58 1.73
C VAL A 107 -4.86 -19.74 1.43
N THR A 108 -5.98 -20.39 1.15
CA THR A 108 -7.26 -19.74 0.79
C THR A 108 -8.36 -19.97 1.82
N ASP A 109 -8.20 -20.98 2.70
CA ASP A 109 -9.15 -21.30 3.76
C ASP A 109 -8.70 -20.66 5.06
N TYR A 110 -9.17 -19.44 5.32
CA TYR A 110 -8.86 -18.67 6.52
C TYR A 110 -9.97 -17.67 6.84
N GLU A 111 -10.00 -17.21 8.07
CA GLU A 111 -10.88 -16.14 8.57
C GLU A 111 -10.06 -15.09 9.32
N ILE A 112 -10.42 -13.82 9.17
CA ILE A 112 -9.79 -12.73 9.92
C ILE A 112 -10.83 -12.02 10.77
N GLU A 113 -10.52 -11.86 12.06
CA GLU A 113 -11.32 -11.09 12.99
C GLU A 113 -10.40 -10.10 13.74
N GLY A 114 -10.57 -8.82 13.42
CA GLY A 114 -9.69 -7.77 13.95
C GLY A 114 -8.24 -8.02 13.55
N THR A 115 -7.37 -8.25 14.52
CA THR A 115 -5.93 -8.54 14.34
C THR A 115 -5.60 -10.03 14.42
N VAL A 116 -6.59 -10.90 14.43
CA VAL A 116 -6.40 -12.34 14.56
C VAL A 116 -6.79 -13.05 13.26
N LEU A 117 -5.91 -13.87 12.75
CA LEU A 117 -6.13 -14.73 11.60
C LEU A 117 -6.29 -16.17 12.07
N TYR A 118 -7.31 -16.86 11.58
CA TYR A 118 -7.61 -18.25 11.88
C TYR A 118 -7.45 -19.11 10.63
N CYS A 119 -6.72 -20.22 10.74
CA CYS A 119 -6.61 -21.22 9.67
C CYS A 119 -6.13 -22.57 10.22
N ASN A 120 -5.94 -23.57 9.34
CA ASN A 120 -5.52 -24.92 9.73
C ASN A 120 -4.01 -25.18 9.63
N GLU A 121 -3.23 -24.18 9.22
CA GLU A 121 -1.79 -24.28 9.06
C GLU A 121 -1.06 -24.04 10.39
N ASP A 122 0.12 -24.64 10.56
CA ASP A 122 0.97 -24.46 11.75
C ASP A 122 1.90 -23.25 11.63
N SER A 123 2.18 -22.81 10.40
CA SER A 123 2.99 -21.65 10.09
C SER A 123 2.54 -21.00 8.79
N LEU A 124 2.70 -19.69 8.69
CA LEU A 124 2.26 -18.88 7.54
C LEU A 124 3.30 -17.84 7.16
N ASN A 125 3.50 -17.67 5.85
CA ASN A 125 4.05 -16.43 5.29
C ASN A 125 2.89 -15.48 4.99
N VAL A 126 2.84 -14.39 5.70
CA VAL A 126 1.83 -13.35 5.54
C VAL A 126 2.44 -12.19 4.74
N TYR A 127 1.86 -11.90 3.58
CA TYR A 127 2.20 -10.73 2.77
C TYR A 127 1.13 -9.68 3.00
N TYR A 128 1.54 -8.51 3.44
CA TYR A 128 0.63 -7.42 3.78
C TYR A 128 1.16 -6.07 3.31
N THR A 129 0.26 -5.11 3.12
CA THR A 129 0.62 -3.72 2.90
C THR A 129 0.60 -2.94 4.20
N PHE A 130 1.43 -1.91 4.28
CA PHE A 130 1.47 -0.98 5.39
C PHE A 130 1.53 0.46 4.88
N VAL A 131 1.14 1.40 5.71
CA VAL A 131 1.33 2.83 5.45
C VAL A 131 2.69 3.23 6.02
N PRO A 132 3.66 3.64 5.19
CA PRO A 132 5.01 3.96 5.66
C PRO A 132 5.01 5.24 6.50
N ASP A 133 5.86 5.26 7.52
CA ASP A 133 6.21 6.51 8.21
C ASP A 133 7.25 7.25 7.37
N LEU A 134 6.82 8.29 6.68
CA LEU A 134 7.70 9.05 5.81
C LEU A 134 8.51 10.13 6.56
N GLU A 135 8.39 10.27 7.86
CA GLU A 135 9.33 11.10 8.62
C GLU A 135 10.67 10.38 8.78
N GLU A 136 10.64 9.05 8.96
CA GLU A 136 11.84 8.22 9.05
C GLU A 136 12.28 7.66 7.69
N ASP A 137 11.33 7.28 6.82
CA ASP A 137 11.57 6.54 5.59
C ASP A 137 11.58 7.42 4.31
N ALA A 138 11.42 8.74 4.42
CA ALA A 138 11.31 9.63 3.26
C ALA A 138 12.47 9.49 2.26
N GLU A 139 13.66 9.15 2.76
CA GLU A 139 14.86 8.95 1.93
C GLU A 139 14.79 7.73 1.00
N SER A 140 13.99 6.75 1.36
CA SER A 140 13.88 5.48 0.64
C SER A 140 12.77 5.45 -0.41
N ILE A 141 11.95 6.52 -0.51
CA ILE A 141 10.80 6.55 -1.42
C ILE A 141 11.27 6.53 -2.88
N PRO A 142 10.83 5.56 -3.69
CA PRO A 142 11.10 5.56 -5.12
C PRO A 142 10.62 6.83 -5.82
N ALA A 143 11.38 7.34 -6.78
CA ALA A 143 11.10 8.61 -7.45
C ALA A 143 9.70 8.68 -8.11
N TYR A 144 9.16 7.55 -8.59
CA TYR A 144 7.83 7.48 -9.18
C TYR A 144 6.72 7.63 -8.13
N LEU A 145 6.91 7.08 -6.91
CA LEU A 145 6.00 7.27 -5.78
C LEU A 145 6.09 8.68 -5.23
N ASN A 146 7.30 9.23 -5.06
CA ASN A 146 7.48 10.62 -4.65
C ASN A 146 6.72 11.58 -5.58
N ARG A 147 6.83 11.37 -6.90
CA ARG A 147 6.06 12.17 -7.87
C ARG A 147 4.56 12.02 -7.69
N LEU A 148 4.08 10.82 -7.39
CA LEU A 148 2.65 10.56 -7.16
C LEU A 148 2.15 11.31 -5.93
N ILE A 149 2.88 11.24 -4.81
CA ILE A 149 2.58 11.94 -3.57
C ILE A 149 2.53 13.46 -3.80
N VAL A 150 3.56 14.03 -4.44
CA VAL A 150 3.60 15.46 -4.75
C VAL A 150 2.39 15.92 -5.56
N LEU A 151 1.95 15.15 -6.55
CA LEU A 151 0.81 15.50 -7.38
C LEU A 151 -0.52 15.38 -6.62
N HIS A 152 -0.66 14.38 -5.75
CA HIS A 152 -1.83 14.23 -4.90
C HIS A 152 -1.99 15.41 -3.94
N ILE A 153 -0.92 15.76 -3.22
CA ILE A 153 -0.91 16.93 -2.33
C ILE A 153 -1.23 18.20 -3.11
N ALA A 154 -0.58 18.43 -4.26
CA ALA A 154 -0.80 19.60 -5.08
C ALA A 154 -2.25 19.72 -5.55
N GLN A 155 -2.88 18.61 -5.92
CA GLN A 155 -4.30 18.55 -6.25
C GLN A 155 -5.17 18.95 -5.06
N ALA A 156 -4.94 18.35 -3.89
CA ALA A 156 -5.71 18.58 -2.67
C ALA A 156 -5.69 20.08 -2.27
N ILE A 157 -4.50 20.70 -2.26
CA ILE A 157 -4.34 22.10 -1.83
C ILE A 157 -4.65 23.13 -2.92
N SER A 158 -4.89 22.71 -4.16
CA SER A 158 -4.97 23.61 -5.32
C SER A 158 -6.12 24.61 -5.24
N ILE A 159 -7.30 24.17 -4.79
CA ILE A 159 -8.47 25.04 -4.67
C ILE A 159 -8.27 26.02 -3.53
N GLU A 160 -7.83 25.54 -2.38
CA GLU A 160 -7.70 26.34 -1.16
C GLU A 160 -6.60 27.41 -1.27
N LEU A 161 -5.44 27.08 -1.85
CA LEU A 161 -4.32 28.00 -1.95
C LEU A 161 -4.28 28.84 -3.24
N SER A 162 -4.87 28.37 -4.35
CA SER A 162 -4.86 29.11 -5.61
C SER A 162 -6.22 29.59 -6.09
N GLY A 163 -7.32 29.12 -5.51
CA GLY A 163 -8.68 29.43 -5.94
C GLY A 163 -9.02 29.02 -7.38
N SER A 164 -8.22 28.16 -8.00
CA SER A 164 -8.32 27.82 -9.43
C SER A 164 -8.80 26.40 -9.66
N GLU A 165 -10.06 26.22 -10.02
CA GLU A 165 -10.65 24.94 -10.42
C GLU A 165 -9.93 24.34 -11.65
N ASN A 166 -9.59 25.16 -12.62
CA ASN A 166 -8.86 24.71 -13.82
C ASN A 166 -7.50 24.07 -13.44
N ARG A 167 -6.80 24.65 -12.46
CA ARG A 167 -5.54 24.10 -11.96
C ARG A 167 -5.77 22.76 -11.26
N HIS A 168 -6.83 22.65 -10.48
CA HIS A 168 -7.23 21.40 -9.84
C HIS A 168 -7.46 20.28 -10.87
N GLU A 169 -8.22 20.54 -11.93
CA GLU A 169 -8.48 19.57 -12.99
C GLU A 169 -7.18 19.14 -13.71
N ILE A 170 -6.30 20.08 -14.02
CA ILE A 170 -5.01 19.78 -14.65
C ILE A 170 -4.16 18.87 -13.74
N LEU A 171 -4.12 19.17 -12.43
CA LEU A 171 -3.36 18.37 -11.46
C LEU A 171 -3.98 16.99 -11.27
N HIS A 172 -5.30 16.88 -11.26
CA HIS A 172 -6.01 15.60 -11.23
C HIS A 172 -5.62 14.71 -12.43
N VAL A 173 -5.65 15.24 -13.64
CA VAL A 173 -5.22 14.49 -14.85
C VAL A 173 -3.74 14.08 -14.78
N GLN A 174 -2.89 14.93 -14.20
CA GLN A 174 -1.47 14.58 -14.01
C GLN A 174 -1.29 13.49 -12.96
N TYR A 175 -2.05 13.52 -11.87
CA TYR A 175 -2.07 12.50 -10.83
C TYR A 175 -2.48 11.13 -11.41
N GLU A 176 -3.59 11.08 -12.13
CA GLU A 176 -4.07 9.86 -12.77
C GLU A 176 -3.03 9.23 -13.73
N LYS A 177 -2.35 10.08 -14.52
CA LYS A 177 -1.27 9.62 -15.40
C LYS A 177 -0.07 9.10 -14.61
N ALA A 178 0.26 9.74 -13.48
CA ALA A 178 1.36 9.31 -12.62
C ALA A 178 1.02 7.99 -11.92
N LEU A 179 -0.22 7.81 -11.45
CA LEU A 179 -0.70 6.57 -10.85
C LEU A 179 -0.62 5.38 -11.81
N ARG A 180 -1.13 5.56 -13.05
CA ARG A 180 -1.02 4.54 -14.09
C ARG A 180 0.43 4.18 -14.38
N ARG A 181 1.32 5.17 -14.44
CA ARG A 181 2.76 4.94 -14.64
C ARG A 181 3.39 4.20 -13.45
N ALA A 182 3.03 4.54 -12.22
CA ALA A 182 3.49 3.85 -11.03
C ALA A 182 3.11 2.36 -11.08
N LYS A 183 1.85 2.05 -11.39
CA LYS A 183 1.37 0.67 -11.57
C LYS A 183 2.12 -0.09 -12.66
N VAL A 184 2.48 0.56 -13.77
CA VAL A 184 3.30 -0.06 -14.84
C VAL A 184 4.73 -0.32 -14.38
N VAL A 185 5.34 0.59 -13.61
CA VAL A 185 6.69 0.40 -13.07
C VAL A 185 6.71 -0.77 -12.09
N GLU A 186 5.74 -0.86 -11.19
CA GLU A 186 5.58 -1.96 -10.24
C GLU A 186 5.40 -3.31 -10.96
N ALA A 187 4.54 -3.37 -11.98
CA ALA A 187 4.33 -4.59 -12.76
C ALA A 187 5.61 -5.09 -13.47
N ARG A 188 6.56 -4.19 -13.77
CA ARG A 188 7.85 -4.56 -14.37
C ARG A 188 8.89 -5.02 -13.34
N GLN A 189 8.77 -4.59 -12.09
CA GLN A 189 9.70 -4.95 -11.02
C GLN A 189 9.32 -6.26 -10.33
N GLY A 190 8.03 -6.62 -10.38
CA GLY A 190 7.57 -7.92 -9.89
C GLY A 190 8.11 -9.07 -10.73
N PRO A 191 8.31 -10.28 -10.15
CA PRO A 191 8.49 -11.48 -10.95
C PRO A 191 7.32 -11.51 -11.93
N ALA A 192 7.59 -11.87 -13.19
CA ALA A 192 6.55 -11.98 -14.20
C ALA A 192 5.43 -12.88 -13.65
N GLN A 193 4.49 -12.27 -12.95
CA GLN A 193 3.28 -12.95 -12.58
C GLN A 193 2.60 -13.19 -13.93
N THR A 194 2.64 -14.44 -14.35
CA THR A 194 1.78 -14.90 -15.40
C THR A 194 0.40 -14.37 -15.07
N LEU A 195 -0.11 -13.47 -15.90
CA LEU A 195 -1.49 -12.98 -15.87
C LEU A 195 -2.43 -14.11 -16.28
N ILE A 196 -2.29 -15.25 -15.65
CA ILE A 196 -3.30 -16.28 -15.64
C ILE A 196 -4.23 -15.82 -14.52
N SER A 197 -5.23 -15.02 -14.89
CA SER A 197 -6.36 -14.76 -14.01
C SER A 197 -6.89 -16.12 -13.53
N ASP A 198 -7.34 -16.20 -12.28
CA ASP A 198 -7.97 -17.43 -11.73
C ASP A 198 -9.09 -17.95 -12.64
N ASP A 199 -9.70 -17.10 -13.47
CA ASP A 199 -10.69 -17.45 -14.48
C ASP A 199 -10.12 -18.26 -15.65
N THR A 200 -8.86 -18.01 -16.07
CA THR A 200 -8.23 -18.80 -17.14
C THR A 200 -7.81 -20.19 -16.67
N SER A 201 -7.43 -20.34 -15.39
CA SER A 201 -7.13 -21.66 -14.82
C SER A 201 -8.38 -22.54 -14.67
N ARG A 202 -9.55 -21.95 -14.41
CA ARG A 202 -10.84 -22.66 -14.42
C ARG A 202 -11.25 -23.12 -15.82
N ILE A 203 -11.01 -22.30 -16.85
CA ILE A 203 -11.34 -22.64 -18.25
C ILE A 203 -10.43 -23.75 -18.76
N LEU A 204 -9.13 -23.76 -18.43
CA LEU A 204 -8.20 -24.81 -18.85
C LEU A 204 -8.42 -26.11 -18.07
N GLY A 205 -8.83 -26.07 -16.81
CA GLY A 205 -9.19 -27.25 -16.00
C GLY A 205 -10.45 -27.98 -16.47
N SER A 206 -11.38 -27.28 -17.13
CA SER A 206 -12.63 -27.88 -17.62
C SER A 206 -12.49 -28.65 -18.94
N HIS A 207 -11.37 -28.47 -19.67
CA HIS A 207 -11.17 -29.15 -20.96
C HIS A 207 -10.42 -30.48 -20.89
N TYR A 208 -9.92 -30.91 -19.73
CA TYR A 208 -9.18 -32.18 -19.59
C TYR A 208 -9.99 -33.31 -18.94
N SER A 209 -11.32 -33.20 -18.88
CA SER A 209 -12.19 -34.25 -18.33
C SER A 209 -13.09 -34.90 -19.37
N TYR A 210 -12.56 -35.30 -20.54
CA TYR A 210 -13.25 -36.20 -21.44
C TYR A 210 -12.27 -37.19 -22.07
N GLY A 211 -12.43 -38.46 -21.70
CA GLY A 211 -11.89 -39.56 -22.52
C GLY A 211 -11.26 -40.71 -21.76
N THR A 212 -12.00 -41.37 -20.86
CA THR A 212 -11.79 -42.81 -20.65
C THR A 212 -13.09 -43.51 -21.04
N ILE A 213 -13.19 -43.90 -22.27
CA ILE A 213 -14.15 -44.93 -22.72
C ILE A 213 -13.31 -46.20 -22.93
N GLN A 214 -13.80 -47.25 -22.35
CA GLN A 214 -13.33 -48.64 -22.37
C GLN A 214 -12.85 -49.17 -23.72
#